data_e168d11236342ebd60287409ded77887
#
_entry.id   e168d11236342ebd60287409ded77887
#
_cell.length_a   1.000
_cell.length_b   1.000
_cell.length_c   1.000
_cell.angle_alpha   90.00
_cell.angle_beta   90.00
_cell.angle_gamma   90.00
#
_symmetry.space_group_name_H-M   'P 1'
#
loop_
_entity.id
_entity.type
_entity.pdbx_description
1 polymer ?
#
loop_
_entity_poly.entity_id
_entity_poly.type
_entity_poly.pdbx_seq_one_letter_code
_entity_poly.pdbx_strand_id
1 'polypeptide(L)'
;RRQNYEIRPYGEVRGVMVEAMWPEGHPYHHLTIGTHEDLEAATLDDVKEFFRTWYVPNNATLVVSGAFETEEVKGWIQSYFGPIPKGAQPSPVTEAEAPKPAAQTIEMTDEVQLPRVYWVWQSPPFFAEGDADLDVLSLILADGKNSRLYKRLVFDDRVAKDVTAYQASSQLGSTYNIFATVAPGHTVEEVQAALQEELDLLRGKGVSAGEVERARNQWQKSFFQRMEGVAGRGGMLHLYNRYKGEPDFAQGDLDRYLGVTVESVKTWVDSVLDDAHRVEIIVQPKPEEPAEEPKGPKGGAQ
;
A
#
# COMPACT_ATOMS: atom_id res chain seq x y z
N ARG A 1 -8.19 -14.47 -9.90
CA ARG A 1 -8.59 -13.98 -8.60
C ARG A 1 -8.18 -14.93 -7.47
N ARG A 2 -8.62 -16.20 -7.48
CA ARG A 2 -8.29 -17.19 -6.45
C ARG A 2 -6.80 -17.29 -6.18
N GLN A 3 -5.97 -17.53 -7.20
CA GLN A 3 -4.53 -17.71 -7.07
C GLN A 3 -3.79 -16.48 -6.51
N ASN A 4 -4.26 -15.29 -6.83
CA ASN A 4 -3.55 -14.05 -6.47
C ASN A 4 -4.08 -13.40 -5.19
N TYR A 5 -5.23 -13.82 -4.71
CA TYR A 5 -5.91 -13.20 -3.60
C TYR A 5 -6.35 -14.21 -2.53
N GLU A 6 -7.26 -15.16 -2.84
CA GLU A 6 -7.93 -16.00 -1.85
C GLU A 6 -7.02 -17.08 -1.23
N ILE A 7 -6.19 -17.76 -2.05
CA ILE A 7 -5.30 -18.83 -1.55
C ILE A 7 -3.90 -18.35 -1.17
N ARG A 8 -3.64 -17.06 -1.31
CA ARG A 8 -2.35 -16.49 -0.91
C ARG A 8 -2.37 -16.22 0.59
N PRO A 9 -1.35 -16.66 1.36
CA PRO A 9 -1.28 -16.35 2.79
C PRO A 9 -1.50 -14.86 3.07
N TYR A 10 -2.41 -14.54 3.98
CA TYR A 10 -2.86 -13.19 4.31
C TYR A 10 -3.47 -12.40 3.13
N GLY A 11 -3.90 -13.09 2.07
CA GLY A 11 -4.34 -12.42 0.84
C GLY A 11 -5.63 -11.64 1.00
N GLU A 12 -6.58 -12.14 1.77
CA GLU A 12 -7.91 -11.52 1.96
C GLU A 12 -7.88 -10.27 2.85
N VAL A 13 -6.83 -10.08 3.64
CA VAL A 13 -6.68 -8.91 4.54
C VAL A 13 -6.89 -7.60 3.82
N ARG A 14 -6.39 -7.49 2.58
CA ARG A 14 -6.50 -6.25 1.82
C ARG A 14 -7.95 -5.87 1.50
N GLY A 15 -8.82 -6.86 1.28
CA GLY A 15 -10.26 -6.62 1.08
C GLY A 15 -10.90 -6.09 2.35
N VAL A 16 -10.72 -6.79 3.45
CA VAL A 16 -11.20 -6.38 4.77
C VAL A 16 -10.70 -4.98 5.15
N MET A 17 -9.42 -4.70 4.86
CA MET A 17 -8.81 -3.40 5.12
C MET A 17 -9.49 -2.26 4.35
N VAL A 18 -9.70 -2.40 3.04
CA VAL A 18 -10.29 -1.31 2.25
C VAL A 18 -11.75 -1.06 2.62
N GLU A 19 -12.51 -2.10 2.95
CA GLU A 19 -13.89 -1.98 3.44
C GLU A 19 -13.96 -1.28 4.80
N ALA A 20 -13.01 -1.55 5.69
CA ALA A 20 -12.94 -0.92 7.01
C ALA A 20 -12.43 0.54 6.96
N MET A 21 -11.55 0.85 5.99
CA MET A 21 -10.91 2.16 5.89
C MET A 21 -11.73 3.18 5.11
N TRP A 22 -12.57 2.75 4.18
CA TRP A 22 -13.28 3.64 3.28
C TRP A 22 -14.79 3.41 3.36
N PRO A 23 -15.63 4.47 3.38
CA PRO A 23 -17.08 4.32 3.45
C PRO A 23 -17.64 3.68 2.17
N GLU A 24 -18.80 3.05 2.30
CA GLU A 24 -19.56 2.55 1.15
C GLU A 24 -19.80 3.66 0.12
N GLY A 25 -19.61 3.35 -1.15
CA GLY A 25 -19.68 4.32 -2.25
C GLY A 25 -18.37 5.08 -2.52
N HIS A 26 -17.37 5.00 -1.65
CA HIS A 26 -16.05 5.54 -1.93
C HIS A 26 -15.32 4.65 -2.97
N PRO A 27 -14.60 5.22 -3.98
CA PRO A 27 -13.90 4.44 -5.00
C PRO A 27 -12.91 3.40 -4.46
N TYR A 28 -12.40 3.61 -3.25
CA TYR A 28 -11.44 2.70 -2.62
C TYR A 28 -12.06 1.70 -1.65
N HIS A 29 -13.40 1.67 -1.49
CA HIS A 29 -14.08 0.71 -0.64
C HIS A 29 -13.96 -0.74 -1.14
N HIS A 30 -13.61 -0.95 -2.40
CA HIS A 30 -13.44 -2.26 -3.01
C HIS A 30 -12.08 -2.41 -3.70
N LEU A 31 -11.66 -3.64 -3.89
CA LEU A 31 -10.44 -3.94 -4.63
C LEU A 31 -10.69 -3.90 -6.14
N THR A 32 -9.69 -3.46 -6.90
CA THR A 32 -9.72 -3.48 -8.39
C THR A 32 -9.98 -4.87 -8.96
N ILE A 33 -9.66 -5.94 -8.21
CA ILE A 33 -9.90 -7.31 -8.65
C ILE A 33 -11.39 -7.69 -8.61
N GLY A 34 -12.24 -6.92 -7.93
CA GLY A 34 -13.68 -7.15 -7.78
C GLY A 34 -14.01 -8.39 -6.94
N THR A 35 -15.30 -8.73 -6.90
CA THR A 35 -15.84 -9.92 -6.23
C THR A 35 -16.15 -11.04 -7.25
N HIS A 36 -16.53 -12.22 -6.78
CA HIS A 36 -17.05 -13.28 -7.66
C HIS A 36 -18.39 -12.89 -8.25
N GLU A 37 -19.24 -12.24 -7.46
CA GLU A 37 -20.54 -11.73 -7.85
C GLU A 37 -20.43 -10.71 -8.99
N ASP A 38 -19.46 -9.77 -8.91
CA ASP A 38 -19.17 -8.81 -9.99
C ASP A 38 -18.76 -9.52 -11.29
N LEU A 39 -17.92 -10.57 -11.18
CA LEU A 39 -17.47 -11.33 -12.34
C LEU A 39 -18.59 -12.15 -12.98
N GLU A 40 -19.50 -12.71 -12.18
CA GLU A 40 -20.64 -13.48 -12.66
C GLU A 40 -21.72 -12.57 -13.26
N ALA A 41 -21.88 -11.35 -12.74
CA ALA A 41 -22.82 -10.36 -13.24
C ALA A 41 -22.36 -9.66 -14.53
N ALA A 42 -21.03 -9.58 -14.76
CA ALA A 42 -20.45 -8.85 -15.89
C ALA A 42 -20.85 -9.48 -17.24
N THR A 43 -21.33 -8.64 -18.15
CA THR A 43 -21.69 -9.04 -19.51
C THR A 43 -20.63 -8.62 -20.52
N LEU A 44 -20.68 -9.18 -21.72
CA LEU A 44 -19.81 -8.76 -22.82
C LEU A 44 -20.00 -7.28 -23.19
N ASP A 45 -21.22 -6.76 -23.01
CA ASP A 45 -21.52 -5.37 -23.35
C ASP A 45 -20.97 -4.41 -22.30
N ASP A 46 -20.92 -4.80 -21.01
CA ASP A 46 -20.23 -4.04 -19.96
C ASP A 46 -18.72 -3.93 -20.27
N VAL A 47 -18.10 -5.03 -20.69
CA VAL A 47 -16.68 -5.03 -21.09
C VAL A 47 -16.44 -4.11 -22.29
N LYS A 48 -17.28 -4.17 -23.32
CA LYS A 48 -17.16 -3.28 -24.49
C LYS A 48 -17.35 -1.81 -24.12
N GLU A 49 -18.32 -1.51 -23.25
CA GLU A 49 -18.57 -0.15 -22.76
C GLU A 49 -17.38 0.38 -21.97
N PHE A 50 -16.81 -0.46 -21.08
CA PHE A 50 -15.60 -0.11 -20.34
C PHE A 50 -14.44 0.26 -21.26
N PHE A 51 -14.16 -0.55 -22.29
CA PHE A 51 -13.10 -0.24 -23.24
C PHE A 51 -13.40 1.03 -24.06
N ARG A 52 -14.65 1.21 -24.49
CA ARG A 52 -15.06 2.39 -25.24
C ARG A 52 -14.91 3.69 -24.44
N THR A 53 -15.16 3.62 -23.13
CA THR A 53 -15.10 4.77 -22.23
C THR A 53 -13.66 5.10 -21.83
N TRP A 54 -12.90 4.09 -21.42
CA TRP A 54 -11.62 4.30 -20.74
C TRP A 54 -10.38 4.12 -21.63
N TYR A 55 -10.44 3.26 -22.66
CA TYR A 55 -9.32 2.93 -23.53
C TYR A 55 -9.31 3.74 -24.81
N VAL A 56 -9.22 5.04 -24.66
CA VAL A 56 -9.20 6.01 -25.76
C VAL A 56 -7.92 6.87 -25.72
N PRO A 57 -7.38 7.33 -26.85
CA PRO A 57 -6.10 8.03 -26.90
C PRO A 57 -6.04 9.28 -26.01
N ASN A 58 -7.15 10.00 -25.90
CA ASN A 58 -7.23 11.21 -25.06
C ASN A 58 -7.35 10.93 -23.56
N ASN A 59 -7.45 9.65 -23.16
CA ASN A 59 -7.40 9.20 -21.76
C ASN A 59 -6.13 8.37 -21.48
N ALA A 60 -5.14 8.39 -22.37
CA ALA A 60 -3.91 7.62 -22.24
C ALA A 60 -2.68 8.54 -22.31
N THR A 61 -1.64 8.18 -21.59
CA THR A 61 -0.31 8.79 -21.69
C THR A 61 0.68 7.76 -22.18
N LEU A 62 1.35 8.05 -23.30
CA LEU A 62 2.43 7.24 -23.83
C LEU A 62 3.77 7.84 -23.42
N VAL A 63 4.61 7.05 -22.76
CA VAL A 63 5.99 7.43 -22.46
C VAL A 63 6.93 6.51 -23.23
N VAL A 64 7.85 7.09 -23.97
CA VAL A 64 8.91 6.37 -24.68
C VAL A 64 10.25 6.78 -24.07
N SER A 65 11.04 5.80 -23.67
CA SER A 65 12.30 6.04 -22.98
C SER A 65 13.38 5.09 -23.51
N GLY A 66 14.52 5.62 -23.91
CA GLY A 66 15.61 4.83 -24.48
C GLY A 66 16.49 5.64 -25.43
N ALA A 67 17.30 4.94 -26.21
CA ALA A 67 18.09 5.55 -27.29
C ALA A 67 17.29 5.47 -28.60
N PHE A 68 16.85 6.62 -29.10
CA PHE A 68 16.08 6.71 -30.35
C PHE A 68 16.18 8.13 -30.95
N GLU A 69 15.89 8.22 -32.23
CA GLU A 69 15.73 9.50 -32.91
C GLU A 69 14.31 10.03 -32.73
N THR A 70 14.18 11.17 -32.03
CA THR A 70 12.89 11.71 -31.59
C THR A 70 11.88 11.91 -32.70
N GLU A 71 12.31 12.46 -33.86
CA GLU A 71 11.41 12.74 -34.98
C GLU A 71 10.94 11.46 -35.68
N GLU A 72 11.78 10.44 -35.71
CA GLU A 72 11.41 9.13 -36.24
C GLU A 72 10.32 8.47 -35.37
N VAL A 73 10.52 8.44 -34.04
CA VAL A 73 9.53 7.88 -33.10
C VAL A 73 8.23 8.67 -33.14
N LYS A 74 8.28 10.01 -33.22
CA LYS A 74 7.06 10.81 -33.39
C LYS A 74 6.32 10.45 -34.69
N GLY A 75 7.05 10.21 -35.79
CA GLY A 75 6.45 9.73 -37.03
C GLY A 75 5.75 8.38 -36.87
N TRP A 76 6.36 7.44 -36.16
CA TRP A 76 5.73 6.15 -35.85
C TRP A 76 4.50 6.31 -34.94
N ILE A 77 4.59 7.12 -33.90
CA ILE A 77 3.46 7.39 -33.02
C ILE A 77 2.28 7.98 -33.81
N GLN A 78 2.55 8.97 -34.69
CA GLN A 78 1.51 9.55 -35.52
C GLN A 78 0.93 8.54 -36.51
N SER A 79 1.75 7.65 -37.06
CA SER A 79 1.29 6.61 -37.98
C SER A 79 0.41 5.55 -37.31
N TYR A 80 0.80 5.07 -36.11
CA TYR A 80 0.09 3.98 -35.44
C TYR A 80 -1.08 4.46 -34.58
N PHE A 81 -0.94 5.59 -33.91
CA PHE A 81 -1.94 6.08 -32.96
C PHE A 81 -2.78 7.26 -33.48
N GLY A 82 -2.23 8.04 -34.45
CA GLY A 82 -2.94 9.19 -35.01
C GLY A 82 -4.30 8.88 -35.66
N PRO A 83 -4.48 7.74 -36.35
CA PRO A 83 -5.78 7.36 -36.92
C PRO A 83 -6.84 6.94 -35.88
N ILE A 84 -6.45 6.65 -34.62
CA ILE A 84 -7.40 6.20 -33.59
C ILE A 84 -8.27 7.38 -33.16
N PRO A 85 -9.61 7.28 -33.25
CA PRO A 85 -10.50 8.38 -32.90
C PRO A 85 -10.46 8.67 -31.40
N LYS A 86 -10.59 9.94 -31.05
CA LYS A 86 -10.80 10.35 -29.65
C LYS A 86 -12.16 9.86 -29.16
N GLY A 87 -12.19 9.40 -27.91
CA GLY A 87 -13.44 9.09 -27.21
C GLY A 87 -13.96 10.27 -26.40
N ALA A 88 -15.06 10.06 -25.70
CA ALA A 88 -15.51 10.96 -24.66
C ALA A 88 -14.45 11.01 -23.54
N GLN A 89 -14.15 12.19 -23.03
CA GLN A 89 -13.23 12.33 -21.90
C GLN A 89 -13.99 11.95 -20.63
N PRO A 90 -13.57 10.89 -19.92
CA PRO A 90 -14.17 10.57 -18.62
C PRO A 90 -13.94 11.71 -17.63
N SER A 91 -14.94 12.04 -16.83
CA SER A 91 -14.76 12.99 -15.74
C SER A 91 -13.85 12.39 -14.68
N PRO A 92 -12.74 13.05 -14.31
CA PRO A 92 -11.88 12.53 -13.25
C PRO A 92 -12.61 12.62 -11.91
N VAL A 93 -12.49 11.58 -11.09
CA VAL A 93 -12.83 11.66 -9.67
C VAL A 93 -11.65 12.35 -8.98
N THR A 94 -11.87 13.57 -8.51
CA THR A 94 -10.84 14.40 -7.86
C THR A 94 -11.00 14.47 -6.36
N GLU A 95 -12.20 14.25 -5.86
CA GLU A 95 -12.55 14.29 -4.45
C GLU A 95 -13.54 13.16 -4.14
N ALA A 96 -13.41 12.57 -2.97
CA ALA A 96 -14.37 11.64 -2.41
C ALA A 96 -14.38 11.83 -0.89
N GLU A 97 -15.58 11.88 -0.29
CA GLU A 97 -15.70 11.97 1.16
C GLU A 97 -15.15 10.70 1.81
N ALA A 98 -14.21 10.88 2.70
CA ALA A 98 -13.55 9.80 3.42
C ALA A 98 -13.38 10.19 4.90
N PRO A 99 -14.46 10.16 5.69
CA PRO A 99 -14.34 10.39 7.12
C PRO A 99 -13.42 9.33 7.73
N LYS A 100 -12.61 9.75 8.70
CA LYS A 100 -11.75 8.81 9.42
C LYS A 100 -12.61 7.72 10.07
N PRO A 101 -12.25 6.43 9.92
CA PRO A 101 -12.98 5.35 10.59
C PRO A 101 -12.86 5.49 12.11
N ALA A 102 -13.85 5.03 12.85
CA ALA A 102 -13.70 4.84 14.28
C ALA A 102 -12.75 3.68 14.57
N ALA A 103 -12.06 3.73 15.71
CA ALA A 103 -11.22 2.63 16.15
C ALA A 103 -12.00 1.32 16.19
N GLN A 104 -11.45 0.28 15.59
CA GLN A 104 -12.06 -1.06 15.59
C GLN A 104 -10.98 -2.13 15.47
N THR A 105 -11.31 -3.31 16.00
CA THR A 105 -10.51 -4.53 15.84
C THR A 105 -11.32 -5.55 15.07
N ILE A 106 -10.73 -6.10 14.01
CA ILE A 106 -11.31 -7.13 13.16
C ILE A 106 -10.46 -8.38 13.28
N GLU A 107 -11.07 -9.46 13.71
CA GLU A 107 -10.43 -10.78 13.79
C GLU A 107 -10.83 -11.63 12.60
N MET A 108 -9.86 -12.28 11.97
CA MET A 108 -10.08 -13.21 10.88
C MET A 108 -9.13 -14.41 10.98
N THR A 109 -9.48 -15.50 10.33
CA THR A 109 -8.65 -16.69 10.24
C THR A 109 -8.22 -16.96 8.81
N ASP A 110 -7.00 -17.45 8.61
CA ASP A 110 -6.47 -17.80 7.30
C ASP A 110 -5.60 -19.08 7.38
N GLU A 111 -5.33 -19.70 6.24
CA GLU A 111 -4.44 -20.86 6.12
C GLU A 111 -2.98 -20.43 6.23
N VAL A 112 -2.60 -19.92 7.39
CA VAL A 112 -1.26 -19.44 7.71
C VAL A 112 -0.70 -20.15 8.92
N GLN A 113 0.62 -20.12 9.09
CA GLN A 113 1.28 -20.78 10.23
C GLN A 113 1.41 -19.89 11.45
N LEU A 114 1.47 -18.56 11.26
CA LEU A 114 1.73 -17.60 12.31
C LEU A 114 0.67 -16.49 12.29
N PRO A 115 0.25 -15.99 13.44
CA PRO A 115 -0.61 -14.83 13.51
C PRO A 115 0.08 -13.59 12.95
N ARG A 116 -0.71 -12.65 12.46
CA ARG A 116 -0.21 -11.34 12.03
C ARG A 116 -1.16 -10.23 12.46
N VAL A 117 -0.59 -9.14 12.95
CA VAL A 117 -1.30 -7.93 13.37
C VAL A 117 -1.07 -6.85 12.32
N TYR A 118 -2.13 -6.16 11.92
CA TYR A 118 -2.10 -4.99 11.05
C TYR A 118 -2.72 -3.81 11.78
N TRP A 119 -2.03 -2.68 11.81
CA TRP A 119 -2.54 -1.39 12.26
C TRP A 119 -2.58 -0.43 11.08
N VAL A 120 -3.73 0.15 10.85
CA VAL A 120 -3.99 0.96 9.65
C VAL A 120 -4.69 2.26 10.04
N TRP A 121 -4.24 3.34 9.42
CA TRP A 121 -4.84 4.68 9.53
C TRP A 121 -5.04 5.28 8.14
N GLN A 122 -6.03 6.16 8.00
CA GLN A 122 -6.08 7.04 6.84
C GLN A 122 -4.96 8.07 6.92
N SER A 123 -4.37 8.38 5.77
CA SER A 123 -3.28 9.34 5.63
C SER A 123 -3.51 10.26 4.42
N PRO A 124 -2.75 11.38 4.31
CA PRO A 124 -2.92 12.33 3.22
C PRO A 124 -2.78 11.72 1.83
N PRO A 125 -3.48 12.27 0.83
CA PRO A 125 -3.35 11.85 -0.56
C PRO A 125 -1.92 11.96 -1.08
N PHE A 126 -1.61 11.20 -2.12
CA PHE A 126 -0.32 11.23 -2.79
C PHE A 126 0.03 12.64 -3.27
N PHE A 127 1.25 13.09 -3.03
CA PHE A 127 1.76 14.45 -3.26
C PHE A 127 1.10 15.56 -2.43
N ALA A 128 0.21 15.26 -1.50
CA ALA A 128 -0.27 16.24 -0.55
C ALA A 128 0.79 16.54 0.53
N GLU A 129 0.52 17.55 1.35
CA GLU A 129 1.31 17.84 2.54
C GLU A 129 1.27 16.64 3.50
N GLY A 130 2.42 16.25 4.05
CA GLY A 130 2.57 15.08 4.93
C GLY A 130 2.86 13.75 4.24
N ASP A 131 2.61 13.62 2.93
CA ASP A 131 2.89 12.40 2.20
C ASP A 131 4.39 12.01 2.27
N ALA A 132 5.29 12.96 2.01
CA ALA A 132 6.74 12.72 2.13
C ALA A 132 7.19 12.48 3.58
N ASP A 133 6.57 13.14 4.56
CA ASP A 133 6.87 12.98 5.99
C ASP A 133 6.56 11.57 6.47
N LEU A 134 5.41 11.03 6.06
CA LEU A 134 4.98 9.69 6.42
C LEU A 134 5.80 8.60 5.71
N ASP A 135 6.25 8.83 4.48
CA ASP A 135 7.23 7.96 3.83
C ASP A 135 8.57 7.94 4.61
N VAL A 136 9.08 9.11 5.00
CA VAL A 136 10.29 9.21 5.83
C VAL A 136 10.08 8.54 7.19
N LEU A 137 8.91 8.71 7.81
CA LEU A 137 8.56 8.00 9.03
C LEU A 137 8.57 6.48 8.85
N SER A 138 8.08 5.97 7.71
CA SER A 138 8.09 4.54 7.40
C SER A 138 9.51 3.97 7.39
N LEU A 139 10.47 4.70 6.81
CA LEU A 139 11.89 4.33 6.82
C LEU A 139 12.48 4.35 8.24
N ILE A 140 12.09 5.31 9.07
CA ILE A 140 12.54 5.38 10.47
C ILE A 140 12.00 4.20 11.27
N LEU A 141 10.74 3.83 11.06
CA LEU A 141 10.05 2.82 11.84
C LEU A 141 10.45 1.39 11.48
N ALA A 142 10.54 1.05 10.18
CA ALA A 142 10.64 -0.36 9.79
C ALA A 142 11.66 -0.69 8.69
N ASP A 143 12.38 0.29 8.12
CA ASP A 143 13.33 -0.04 7.06
C ASP A 143 14.75 -0.21 7.59
N GLY A 144 15.25 -1.44 7.41
CA GLY A 144 16.58 -1.86 7.84
C GLY A 144 16.69 -2.23 9.34
N LYS A 145 17.81 -2.85 9.69
CA LYS A 145 18.04 -3.43 11.03
C LYS A 145 18.14 -2.41 12.17
N ASN A 146 18.36 -1.14 11.85
CA ASN A 146 18.47 -0.04 12.82
C ASN A 146 17.17 0.77 12.96
N SER A 147 16.10 0.38 12.27
CA SER A 147 14.80 1.00 12.40
C SER A 147 14.17 0.64 13.75
N ARG A 148 13.31 1.52 14.27
CA ARG A 148 12.79 1.40 15.64
C ARG A 148 12.04 0.11 15.89
N LEU A 149 11.02 -0.17 15.07
CA LEU A 149 10.18 -1.36 15.23
C LEU A 149 10.96 -2.65 14.96
N TYR A 150 11.84 -2.67 13.96
CA TYR A 150 12.66 -3.85 13.71
C TYR A 150 13.58 -4.15 14.89
N LYS A 151 14.28 -3.12 15.40
CA LYS A 151 15.16 -3.29 16.54
C LYS A 151 14.39 -3.77 17.77
N ARG A 152 13.26 -3.14 18.09
CA ARG A 152 12.44 -3.48 19.27
C ARG A 152 11.82 -4.88 19.14
N LEU A 153 11.01 -5.11 18.09
CA LEU A 153 10.16 -6.30 18.01
C LEU A 153 10.92 -7.54 17.53
N VAL A 154 11.89 -7.37 16.61
CA VAL A 154 12.54 -8.51 15.93
C VAL A 154 13.89 -8.84 16.57
N PHE A 155 14.67 -7.84 17.00
CA PHE A 155 16.02 -8.04 17.49
C PHE A 155 16.10 -8.12 19.01
N ASP A 156 15.54 -7.16 19.75
CA ASP A 156 15.63 -7.05 21.20
C ASP A 156 14.63 -8.00 21.87
N ASP A 157 13.34 -7.81 21.67
CA ASP A 157 12.26 -8.56 22.32
C ASP A 157 11.99 -9.91 21.66
N ARG A 158 12.23 -10.01 20.35
CA ARG A 158 12.01 -11.21 19.51
C ARG A 158 10.55 -11.70 19.47
N VAL A 159 9.61 -10.84 19.76
CA VAL A 159 8.18 -11.14 19.73
C VAL A 159 7.62 -11.20 18.31
N ALA A 160 8.30 -10.59 17.33
CA ALA A 160 7.93 -10.64 15.92
C ALA A 160 9.00 -11.27 15.05
N LYS A 161 8.57 -12.01 14.02
CA LYS A 161 9.43 -12.55 12.96
C LYS A 161 9.85 -11.48 11.96
N ASP A 162 8.92 -10.59 11.64
CA ASP A 162 9.10 -9.45 10.75
C ASP A 162 8.18 -8.30 11.17
N VAL A 163 8.54 -7.10 10.77
CA VAL A 163 7.72 -5.90 10.91
C VAL A 163 7.93 -5.01 9.69
N THR A 164 6.86 -4.38 9.26
CA THR A 164 6.85 -3.45 8.13
C THR A 164 6.01 -2.24 8.47
N ALA A 165 6.45 -1.06 8.04
CA ALA A 165 5.68 0.17 8.07
C ALA A 165 5.79 0.85 6.70
N TYR A 166 4.67 1.34 6.16
CA TYR A 166 4.65 2.03 4.87
C TYR A 166 3.40 2.87 4.70
N GLN A 167 3.52 3.92 3.90
CA GLN A 167 2.39 4.65 3.38
C GLN A 167 1.98 4.08 2.02
N ALA A 168 0.71 3.72 1.87
CA ALA A 168 0.12 3.32 0.60
C ALA A 168 -0.51 4.55 -0.07
N SER A 169 0.33 5.39 -0.67
CA SER A 169 -0.10 6.65 -1.27
C SER A 169 -1.02 6.44 -2.46
N SER A 170 -2.17 7.12 -2.46
CA SER A 170 -3.19 7.06 -3.50
C SER A 170 -3.84 8.44 -3.70
N GLN A 171 -4.53 8.64 -4.85
CA GLN A 171 -4.97 9.96 -5.31
C GLN A 171 -6.04 10.60 -4.42
N LEU A 172 -7.04 9.83 -3.95
CA LEU A 172 -8.20 10.33 -3.21
C LEU A 172 -8.04 10.26 -1.69
N GLY A 173 -6.95 9.69 -1.23
CA GLY A 173 -6.63 9.43 0.15
C GLY A 173 -5.71 8.22 0.25
N SER A 174 -4.87 8.17 1.26
CA SER A 174 -3.88 7.10 1.45
C SER A 174 -4.13 6.35 2.75
N THR A 175 -3.38 5.28 2.97
CA THR A 175 -3.35 4.60 4.26
C THR A 175 -1.92 4.48 4.77
N TYR A 176 -1.73 4.74 6.05
CA TYR A 176 -0.50 4.41 6.75
C TYR A 176 -0.66 3.05 7.42
N ASN A 177 0.28 2.15 7.18
CA ASN A 177 0.17 0.76 7.56
C ASN A 177 1.38 0.35 8.40
N ILE A 178 1.13 -0.37 9.50
CA ILE A 178 2.13 -1.11 10.24
C ILE A 178 1.63 -2.54 10.36
N PHE A 179 2.44 -3.53 10.04
CA PHE A 179 2.11 -4.91 10.32
C PHE A 179 3.30 -5.69 10.87
N ALA A 180 3.03 -6.67 11.72
CA ALA A 180 4.03 -7.54 12.31
C ALA A 180 3.53 -8.98 12.35
N THR A 181 4.37 -9.92 11.94
CA THR A 181 4.11 -11.36 12.07
C THR A 181 4.63 -11.84 13.41
N VAL A 182 3.77 -12.44 14.21
CA VAL A 182 4.11 -12.95 15.55
C VAL A 182 5.18 -14.04 15.44
N ALA A 183 6.20 -14.00 16.28
CA ALA A 183 7.23 -15.03 16.32
C ALA A 183 6.71 -16.32 16.98
N PRO A 184 7.24 -17.50 16.60
CA PRO A 184 6.83 -18.75 17.25
C PRO A 184 7.04 -18.72 18.76
N GLY A 185 6.00 -19.13 19.52
CA GLY A 185 6.03 -19.15 20.99
C GLY A 185 5.65 -17.84 21.66
N HIS A 186 5.32 -16.81 20.89
CA HIS A 186 4.82 -15.52 21.36
C HIS A 186 3.35 -15.32 21.01
N THR A 187 2.73 -14.29 21.56
CA THR A 187 1.30 -14.00 21.39
C THR A 187 1.06 -12.70 20.60
N VAL A 188 -0.16 -12.52 20.12
CA VAL A 188 -0.61 -11.29 19.47
C VAL A 188 -0.50 -10.11 20.44
N GLU A 189 -0.87 -10.31 21.70
CA GLU A 189 -0.86 -9.29 22.75
C GLU A 189 0.54 -8.79 23.06
N GLU A 190 1.56 -9.65 23.02
CA GLU A 190 2.97 -9.26 23.20
C GLU A 190 3.41 -8.33 22.06
N VAL A 191 3.05 -8.64 20.82
CA VAL A 191 3.35 -7.80 19.65
C VAL A 191 2.60 -6.47 19.73
N GLN A 192 1.30 -6.50 20.08
CA GLN A 192 0.48 -5.29 20.26
C GLN A 192 1.07 -4.38 21.35
N ALA A 193 1.47 -4.94 22.48
CA ALA A 193 2.08 -4.18 23.58
C ALA A 193 3.38 -3.50 23.13
N ALA A 194 4.28 -4.23 22.46
CA ALA A 194 5.53 -3.69 21.98
C ALA A 194 5.34 -2.59 20.88
N LEU A 195 4.36 -2.78 19.99
CA LEU A 195 3.97 -1.78 19.00
C LEU A 195 3.44 -0.51 19.68
N GLN A 196 2.54 -0.66 20.66
CA GLN A 196 1.93 0.46 21.39
C GLN A 196 2.97 1.26 22.17
N GLU A 197 3.85 0.59 22.90
CA GLU A 197 4.95 1.25 23.62
C GLU A 197 5.85 2.07 22.68
N GLU A 198 6.19 1.54 21.50
CA GLU A 198 7.03 2.27 20.55
C GLU A 198 6.29 3.46 19.91
N LEU A 199 4.98 3.34 19.62
CA LEU A 199 4.16 4.48 19.18
C LEU A 199 4.01 5.54 20.27
N ASP A 200 3.85 5.15 21.52
CA ASP A 200 3.78 6.09 22.63
C ASP A 200 5.11 6.83 22.83
N LEU A 201 6.23 6.13 22.68
CA LEU A 201 7.55 6.76 22.66
C LEU A 201 7.70 7.73 21.48
N LEU A 202 7.22 7.36 20.30
CA LEU A 202 7.24 8.20 19.11
C LEU A 202 6.39 9.46 19.31
N ARG A 203 5.18 9.33 19.84
CA ARG A 203 4.29 10.47 20.16
C ARG A 203 4.88 11.36 21.27
N GLY A 204 5.47 10.76 22.30
CA GLY A 204 6.01 11.49 23.45
C GLY A 204 7.34 12.19 23.17
N LYS A 205 8.27 11.50 22.52
CA LYS A 205 9.66 11.96 22.31
C LYS A 205 9.95 12.42 20.88
N GLY A 206 9.09 12.04 19.91
CA GLY A 206 9.30 12.29 18.49
C GLY A 206 10.43 11.45 17.91
N VAL A 207 10.93 11.90 16.76
CA VAL A 207 12.10 11.35 16.06
C VAL A 207 13.32 12.25 16.31
N SER A 208 14.51 11.70 16.19
CA SER A 208 15.76 12.48 16.29
C SER A 208 16.17 13.02 14.92
N ALA A 209 16.96 14.10 14.89
CA ALA A 209 17.54 14.65 13.67
C ALA A 209 18.35 13.61 12.88
N GLY A 210 19.11 12.75 13.59
CA GLY A 210 19.89 11.70 12.95
C GLY A 210 19.04 10.59 12.29
N GLU A 211 17.85 10.30 12.82
CA GLU A 211 16.90 9.36 12.18
C GLU A 211 16.31 9.97 10.91
N VAL A 212 15.88 11.22 10.96
CA VAL A 212 15.35 11.94 9.79
C VAL A 212 16.42 12.06 8.70
N GLU A 213 17.65 12.46 9.05
CA GLU A 213 18.75 12.55 8.09
C GLU A 213 19.04 11.20 7.42
N ARG A 214 19.15 10.13 8.20
CA ARG A 214 19.37 8.78 7.67
C ARG A 214 18.23 8.35 6.72
N ALA A 215 16.99 8.55 7.10
CA ALA A 215 15.84 8.17 6.29
C ALA A 215 15.78 8.98 4.98
N ARG A 216 16.02 10.30 5.03
CA ARG A 216 16.11 11.14 3.84
C ARG A 216 17.22 10.68 2.89
N ASN A 217 18.42 10.40 3.42
CA ASN A 217 19.55 9.91 2.63
C ASN A 217 19.22 8.55 1.97
N GLN A 218 18.51 7.68 2.67
CA GLN A 218 18.08 6.39 2.15
C GLN A 218 17.05 6.54 1.04
N TRP A 219 16.05 7.41 1.22
CA TRP A 219 15.08 7.73 0.19
C TRP A 219 15.75 8.36 -1.03
N GLN A 220 16.64 9.34 -0.82
CA GLN A 220 17.40 9.98 -1.89
C GLN A 220 18.24 8.98 -2.70
N LYS A 221 18.89 8.03 -2.04
CA LYS A 221 19.60 6.95 -2.72
C LYS A 221 18.65 6.15 -3.62
N SER A 222 17.49 5.74 -3.11
CA SER A 222 16.49 4.98 -3.87
C SER A 222 15.90 5.79 -5.03
N PHE A 223 15.73 7.10 -4.85
CA PHE A 223 15.30 8.03 -5.89
C PHE A 223 16.29 8.06 -7.06
N PHE A 224 17.58 8.26 -6.79
CA PHE A 224 18.60 8.27 -7.85
C PHE A 224 18.78 6.90 -8.50
N GLN A 225 18.73 5.82 -7.74
CA GLN A 225 18.78 4.46 -8.31
C GLN A 225 17.63 4.20 -9.30
N ARG A 226 16.42 4.68 -9.03
CA ARG A 226 15.31 4.61 -10.01
C ARG A 226 15.59 5.40 -11.28
N MET A 227 16.29 6.53 -11.18
CA MET A 227 16.65 7.36 -12.34
C MET A 227 17.79 6.78 -13.20
N GLU A 228 18.60 5.86 -12.69
CA GLU A 228 19.68 5.24 -13.47
C GLU A 228 19.13 4.41 -14.64
N GLY A 229 18.03 3.69 -14.42
CA GLY A 229 17.40 2.84 -15.43
C GLY A 229 16.47 3.59 -16.38
N VAL A 230 16.46 3.18 -17.65
CA VAL A 230 15.57 3.74 -18.68
C VAL A 230 14.09 3.61 -18.28
N ALA A 231 13.68 2.43 -17.80
CA ALA A 231 12.32 2.18 -17.35
C ALA A 231 11.95 3.04 -16.13
N GLY A 232 12.90 3.22 -15.19
CA GLY A 232 12.70 4.06 -14.02
C GLY A 232 12.44 5.52 -14.39
N ARG A 233 13.25 6.09 -15.29
CA ARG A 233 13.02 7.46 -15.82
C ARG A 233 11.67 7.59 -16.50
N GLY A 234 11.33 6.66 -17.39
CA GLY A 234 10.02 6.64 -18.06
C GLY A 234 8.86 6.56 -17.06
N GLY A 235 8.98 5.71 -16.04
CA GLY A 235 7.99 5.58 -14.98
C GLY A 235 7.80 6.87 -14.17
N MET A 236 8.89 7.57 -13.84
CA MET A 236 8.83 8.85 -13.13
C MET A 236 8.17 9.95 -13.97
N LEU A 237 8.53 10.09 -15.24
CA LEU A 237 7.86 11.02 -16.16
C LEU A 237 6.36 10.77 -16.23
N HIS A 238 5.94 9.51 -16.32
CA HIS A 238 4.54 9.13 -16.32
C HIS A 238 3.85 9.49 -14.99
N LEU A 239 4.47 9.13 -13.85
CA LEU A 239 3.96 9.41 -12.50
C LEU A 239 3.69 10.92 -12.33
N TYR A 240 4.68 11.74 -12.62
CA TYR A 240 4.55 13.19 -12.45
C TYR A 240 3.54 13.79 -13.42
N ASN A 241 3.53 13.36 -14.69
CA ASN A 241 2.50 13.78 -15.62
C ASN A 241 1.10 13.42 -15.12
N ARG A 242 0.91 12.22 -14.58
CA ARG A 242 -0.39 11.74 -14.11
C ARG A 242 -0.89 12.50 -12.89
N TYR A 243 -0.03 12.77 -11.90
CA TYR A 243 -0.44 13.30 -10.61
C TYR A 243 -0.21 14.80 -10.45
N LYS A 244 0.76 15.37 -11.19
CA LYS A 244 1.11 16.79 -11.11
C LYS A 244 0.78 17.55 -12.40
N GLY A 245 0.53 16.84 -13.52
CA GLY A 245 0.41 17.47 -14.84
C GLY A 245 1.74 18.00 -15.37
N GLU A 246 2.84 17.71 -14.72
CA GLU A 246 4.17 18.26 -14.94
C GLU A 246 5.20 17.12 -15.00
N PRO A 247 5.52 16.58 -16.20
CA PRO A 247 6.40 15.41 -16.31
C PRO A 247 7.79 15.62 -15.71
N ASP A 248 8.31 16.86 -15.72
CA ASP A 248 9.63 17.23 -15.19
C ASP A 248 9.57 17.71 -13.72
N PHE A 249 8.82 17.01 -12.88
CA PHE A 249 8.68 17.36 -11.46
C PHE A 249 9.74 16.68 -10.55
N ALA A 250 10.76 16.06 -11.12
CA ALA A 250 11.75 15.28 -10.35
C ALA A 250 12.45 16.10 -9.27
N GLN A 251 12.83 17.36 -9.56
CA GLN A 251 13.44 18.25 -8.57
C GLN A 251 12.45 18.63 -7.47
N GLY A 252 11.21 18.96 -7.84
CA GLY A 252 10.17 19.29 -6.85
C GLY A 252 9.86 18.10 -5.92
N ASP A 253 9.86 16.88 -6.44
CA ASP A 253 9.68 15.68 -5.62
C ASP A 253 10.87 15.46 -4.68
N LEU A 254 12.10 15.63 -5.17
CA LEU A 254 13.29 15.57 -4.34
C LEU A 254 13.25 16.61 -3.19
N ASP A 255 12.84 17.85 -3.50
CA ASP A 255 12.77 18.94 -2.54
C ASP A 255 11.72 18.66 -1.43
N ARG A 256 10.61 17.98 -1.73
CA ARG A 256 9.61 17.55 -0.75
C ARG A 256 10.26 16.69 0.35
N TYR A 257 11.03 15.69 -0.03
CA TYR A 257 11.68 14.78 0.92
C TYR A 257 12.87 15.41 1.63
N LEU A 258 13.65 16.26 0.95
CA LEU A 258 14.74 17.01 1.58
C LEU A 258 14.22 18.07 2.57
N GLY A 259 13.00 18.53 2.39
CA GLY A 259 12.31 19.47 3.29
C GLY A 259 11.75 18.84 4.55
N VAL A 260 11.68 17.50 4.66
CA VAL A 260 11.17 16.81 5.85
C VAL A 260 12.04 17.11 7.07
N THR A 261 11.44 17.52 8.19
CA THR A 261 12.11 17.87 9.46
C THR A 261 11.62 17.00 10.62
N VAL A 262 12.27 17.11 11.76
CA VAL A 262 11.81 16.47 13.01
C VAL A 262 10.42 16.98 13.39
N GLU A 263 10.19 18.28 13.26
CA GLU A 263 8.94 18.95 13.60
C GLU A 263 7.81 18.55 12.65
N SER A 264 8.07 18.47 11.34
CA SER A 264 7.06 18.06 10.37
C SER A 264 6.66 16.60 10.55
N VAL A 265 7.62 15.69 10.76
CA VAL A 265 7.33 14.29 11.09
C VAL A 265 6.49 14.18 12.37
N LYS A 266 6.84 14.95 13.43
CA LYS A 266 6.07 14.95 14.68
C LYS A 266 4.61 15.40 14.46
N THR A 267 4.42 16.46 13.67
CA THR A 267 3.08 16.95 13.31
C THR A 267 2.24 15.85 12.66
N TRP A 268 2.82 15.10 11.73
CA TRP A 268 2.09 14.04 11.03
C TRP A 268 1.92 12.77 11.87
N VAL A 269 2.85 12.45 12.77
CA VAL A 269 2.64 11.40 13.78
C VAL A 269 1.42 11.72 14.63
N ASP A 270 1.31 12.94 15.15
CA ASP A 270 0.19 13.34 16.00
C ASP A 270 -1.14 13.41 15.24
N SER A 271 -1.10 13.76 13.96
CA SER A 271 -2.30 13.88 13.12
C SER A 271 -2.84 12.55 12.60
N VAL A 272 -1.95 11.59 12.31
CA VAL A 272 -2.30 10.35 11.61
C VAL A 272 -2.32 9.15 12.54
N LEU A 273 -1.29 8.97 13.36
CA LEU A 273 -1.14 7.77 14.19
C LEU A 273 -1.85 7.92 15.54
N ASP A 274 -3.15 8.18 15.53
CA ASP A 274 -3.96 8.26 16.74
C ASP A 274 -4.72 6.93 17.00
N ASP A 275 -5.01 6.63 18.27
CA ASP A 275 -5.67 5.38 18.63
C ASP A 275 -7.19 5.42 18.38
N ALA A 276 -7.78 6.62 18.24
CA ALA A 276 -9.22 6.79 18.04
C ALA A 276 -9.68 6.44 16.60
N HIS A 277 -8.73 6.40 15.65
CA HIS A 277 -9.00 6.14 14.24
C HIS A 277 -8.18 4.97 13.68
N ARG A 278 -7.59 4.16 14.56
CA ARG A 278 -6.85 2.95 14.17
C ARG A 278 -7.80 1.83 13.83
N VAL A 279 -7.69 1.28 12.64
CA VAL A 279 -8.26 -0.02 12.30
C VAL A 279 -7.20 -1.08 12.54
N GLU A 280 -7.50 -2.04 13.41
CA GLU A 280 -6.67 -3.19 13.68
C GLU A 280 -7.25 -4.43 13.01
N ILE A 281 -6.42 -5.21 12.31
CA ILE A 281 -6.81 -6.49 11.76
C ILE A 281 -5.86 -7.56 12.31
N ILE A 282 -6.43 -8.59 12.93
CA ILE A 282 -5.69 -9.71 13.49
C ILE A 282 -6.03 -10.95 12.66
N VAL A 283 -5.00 -11.52 12.03
CA VAL A 283 -5.14 -12.77 11.30
C VAL A 283 -4.58 -13.90 12.16
N GLN A 284 -5.45 -14.84 12.51
CA GLN A 284 -5.07 -16.04 13.24
C GLN A 284 -4.94 -17.24 12.27
N PRO A 285 -4.05 -18.20 12.56
CA PRO A 285 -4.06 -19.48 11.86
C PRO A 285 -5.43 -20.18 12.01
N LYS A 286 -5.92 -20.78 10.93
CA LYS A 286 -7.08 -21.66 11.05
C LYS A 286 -6.75 -22.81 12.01
N PRO A 287 -7.68 -23.19 12.89
CA PRO A 287 -7.50 -24.40 13.72
C PRO A 287 -7.23 -25.61 12.81
N GLU A 288 -6.25 -26.42 13.16
CA GLU A 288 -6.06 -27.70 12.48
C GLU A 288 -7.34 -28.55 12.62
N GLU A 289 -7.91 -29.01 11.51
CA GLU A 289 -8.98 -30.00 11.58
C GLU A 289 -8.45 -31.23 12.29
N PRO A 290 -9.20 -31.79 13.27
CA PRO A 290 -8.79 -33.04 13.91
C PRO A 290 -8.55 -34.08 12.79
N ALA A 291 -7.37 -34.69 12.78
CA ALA A 291 -7.06 -35.75 11.83
C ALA A 291 -8.18 -36.79 11.86
N GLU A 292 -8.86 -37.01 10.73
CA GLU A 292 -9.84 -38.11 10.64
C GLU A 292 -9.16 -39.41 11.13
N GLU A 293 -9.69 -39.99 12.19
CA GLU A 293 -9.22 -41.28 12.66
C GLU A 293 -9.24 -42.28 11.47
N PRO A 294 -8.14 -43.00 11.20
CA PRO A 294 -8.12 -43.95 10.09
C PRO A 294 -9.27 -44.91 10.29
N LYS A 295 -10.24 -44.91 9.37
CA LYS A 295 -11.32 -45.90 9.33
C LYS A 295 -10.69 -47.27 9.31
N GLY A 296 -10.77 -47.98 10.44
CA GLY A 296 -10.26 -49.32 10.62
C GLY A 296 -10.73 -50.22 9.47
N PRO A 297 -9.97 -51.25 9.08
CA PRO A 297 -10.29 -52.12 7.98
C PRO A 297 -11.68 -52.70 8.22
N LYS A 298 -12.61 -52.50 7.29
CA LYS A 298 -13.90 -53.17 7.28
C LYS A 298 -13.61 -54.68 7.23
N GLY A 299 -13.84 -55.33 8.36
CA GLY A 299 -13.72 -56.79 8.49
C GLY A 299 -14.54 -57.46 7.38
N GLY A 300 -13.86 -58.15 6.50
CA GLY A 300 -14.48 -59.03 5.55
C GLY A 300 -15.16 -60.15 6.35
N ALA A 301 -16.48 -60.19 6.30
CA ALA A 301 -17.23 -61.40 6.66
C ALA A 301 -17.27 -62.33 5.44
N GLN A 302 -16.87 -63.59 5.69
CA GLN A 302 -16.92 -64.72 4.78
C GLN A 302 -18.35 -65.03 4.31
#